data_2ec56391b3aba071d98696128184c2ae
#
_entry.id   2ec56391b3aba071d98696128184c2ae
#
_cell.length_a   1.000
_cell.length_b   1.000
_cell.length_c   1.000
_cell.angle_alpha   90.00
_cell.angle_beta   90.00
_cell.angle_gamma   90.00
#
_symmetry.space_group_name_H-M   'P 1'
#
loop_
_entity.id
_entity.type
_entity.pdbx_description
1 polymer ?
#
loop_
_entity_poly.entity_id
_entity_poly.type
_entity_poly.pdbx_seq_one_letter_code
_entity_poly.pdbx_strand_id
1 'polypeptide(L)'
;MFKEIAFTDVKENVVDLLKNQWALVTAGDKNGFNPMTVSWGAVGELWAQDMATIYIRPQRYTVKYLEEQDYFTISVYPPELKKQIHGVCGSKSGRDTDKAKEAGITPVFDEKAPYFKEAKLVLVCRKVAKGEFKPEQ
;
A
#
# COMPACT_ATOMS: atom_id res chain seq x y z
N MET A 1 1.00 19.02 -1.64
CA MET A 1 -0.40 18.76 -2.08
C MET A 1 -0.42 17.73 -3.20
N PHE A 2 -1.34 16.79 -3.10
CA PHE A 2 -1.48 15.75 -4.13
C PHE A 2 -2.28 16.25 -5.33
N LYS A 3 -1.90 15.74 -6.50
CA LYS A 3 -2.57 16.03 -7.76
C LYS A 3 -2.88 14.70 -8.42
N GLU A 4 -4.10 14.53 -8.89
CA GLU A 4 -4.48 13.33 -9.63
C GLU A 4 -3.91 13.36 -11.04
N ILE A 5 -3.25 12.27 -11.44
CA ILE A 5 -2.70 12.10 -12.77
C ILE A 5 -3.04 10.70 -13.30
N ALA A 6 -2.94 10.52 -14.62
CA ALA A 6 -3.03 9.20 -15.22
C ALA A 6 -1.78 8.40 -14.87
N PHE A 7 -1.92 7.09 -14.68
CA PHE A 7 -0.76 6.26 -14.36
C PHE A 7 0.31 6.31 -15.45
N THR A 8 -0.10 6.46 -16.71
CA THR A 8 0.83 6.60 -17.82
C THR A 8 1.71 7.84 -17.74
N ASP A 9 1.35 8.82 -16.90
CA ASP A 9 2.16 10.02 -16.65
C ASP A 9 3.17 9.83 -15.54
N VAL A 10 3.13 8.70 -14.83
CA VAL A 10 4.11 8.37 -13.80
C VAL A 10 5.41 7.98 -14.49
N LYS A 11 6.51 8.65 -14.13
CA LYS A 11 7.80 8.48 -14.81
C LYS A 11 8.77 7.56 -14.08
N GLU A 12 8.32 6.80 -13.11
CA GLU A 12 9.17 5.93 -12.34
C GLU A 12 9.08 4.49 -12.82
N ASN A 13 10.17 3.75 -12.66
CA ASN A 13 10.21 2.33 -12.98
C ASN A 13 9.48 1.55 -11.88
N VAL A 14 8.46 0.81 -12.24
CA VAL A 14 7.62 0.09 -11.27
C VAL A 14 8.39 -1.00 -10.53
N VAL A 15 9.30 -1.69 -11.22
CA VAL A 15 10.11 -2.71 -10.57
C VAL A 15 10.99 -2.09 -9.48
N ASP A 16 11.59 -0.94 -9.78
CA ASP A 16 12.41 -0.23 -8.80
C ASP A 16 11.58 0.27 -7.61
N LEU A 17 10.36 0.77 -7.87
CA LEU A 17 9.47 1.21 -6.80
C LEU A 17 9.18 0.08 -5.81
N LEU A 18 8.91 -1.10 -6.32
CA LEU A 18 8.51 -2.24 -5.48
C LEU A 18 9.72 -2.97 -4.89
N LYS A 19 10.71 -3.28 -5.73
CA LYS A 19 11.85 -4.10 -5.33
C LYS A 19 12.82 -3.36 -4.42
N ASN A 20 13.12 -2.11 -4.74
CA ASN A 20 14.17 -1.35 -4.06
C ASN A 20 13.64 -0.27 -3.12
N GLN A 21 12.59 0.46 -3.52
CA GLN A 21 12.05 1.54 -2.69
C GLN A 21 11.03 1.04 -1.68
N TRP A 22 10.29 -0.01 -2.02
CA TRP A 22 9.20 -0.60 -1.25
C TRP A 22 8.01 0.34 -1.15
N ALA A 23 6.87 -0.26 -0.83
CA ALA A 23 5.62 0.49 -0.74
C ALA A 23 4.89 0.14 0.55
N LEU A 24 3.89 0.96 0.89
CA LEU A 24 2.90 0.60 1.91
C LEU A 24 1.61 0.23 1.21
N VAL A 25 0.99 -0.86 1.65
CA VAL A 25 -0.42 -1.14 1.40
C VAL A 25 -1.18 -0.71 2.64
N THR A 26 -2.18 0.13 2.46
CA THR A 26 -3.00 0.63 3.57
C THR A 26 -4.46 0.37 3.28
N ALA A 27 -5.17 -0.16 4.25
CA ALA A 27 -6.60 -0.42 4.16
C ALA A 27 -7.28 -0.10 5.47
N GLY A 28 -8.59 0.12 5.42
CA GLY A 28 -9.40 0.49 6.56
C GLY A 28 -10.09 1.82 6.32
N ASP A 29 -10.42 2.51 7.41
CA ASP A 29 -11.04 3.83 7.36
C ASP A 29 -10.61 4.66 8.58
N LYS A 30 -11.24 5.81 8.77
CA LYS A 30 -10.90 6.70 9.90
C LYS A 30 -11.13 6.06 11.27
N ASN A 31 -11.93 5.00 11.35
CA ASN A 31 -12.20 4.30 12.60
C ASN A 31 -11.21 3.19 12.89
N GLY A 32 -10.46 2.75 11.90
CA GLY A 32 -9.43 1.74 12.04
C GLY A 32 -8.77 1.46 10.70
N PHE A 33 -7.46 1.49 10.67
CA PHE A 33 -6.69 1.26 9.45
C PHE A 33 -5.32 0.69 9.81
N ASN A 34 -4.66 0.10 8.82
CA ASN A 34 -3.30 -0.40 9.04
C ASN A 34 -2.47 -0.35 7.76
N PRO A 35 -1.27 0.25 7.82
CA PRO A 35 -0.29 0.16 6.75
C PRO A 35 0.64 -1.02 6.96
N MET A 36 1.04 -1.67 5.86
CA MET A 36 2.08 -2.70 5.91
C MET A 36 3.03 -2.53 4.73
N THR A 37 4.29 -2.86 4.95
CA THR A 37 5.29 -2.85 3.89
C THR A 37 5.04 -3.98 2.91
N VAL A 38 5.10 -3.65 1.61
CA VAL A 38 5.09 -4.63 0.53
C VAL A 38 6.23 -4.32 -0.44
N SER A 39 6.81 -5.39 -0.98
CA SER A 39 7.73 -5.28 -2.11
C SER A 39 7.31 -6.21 -3.24
N TRP A 40 6.40 -7.12 -2.98
CA TRP A 40 5.89 -8.08 -3.96
C TRP A 40 4.64 -7.53 -4.62
N GLY A 41 4.71 -7.33 -5.92
CA GLY A 41 3.58 -6.79 -6.64
C GLY A 41 3.89 -6.50 -8.09
N ALA A 42 2.93 -5.97 -8.78
CA ALA A 42 3.04 -5.59 -10.18
C ALA A 42 2.02 -4.50 -10.50
N VAL A 43 2.31 -3.74 -11.54
CA VAL A 43 1.33 -2.81 -12.12
C VAL A 43 1.32 -3.06 -13.62
N GLY A 44 0.15 -3.18 -14.18
CA GLY A 44 0.00 -3.48 -15.60
C GLY A 44 -1.42 -3.25 -16.08
N GLU A 45 -1.84 -4.09 -17.00
CA GLU A 45 -3.13 -3.94 -17.67
C GLU A 45 -3.94 -5.23 -17.56
N LEU A 46 -5.22 -5.09 -17.29
CA LEU A 46 -6.19 -6.18 -17.35
C LEU A 46 -7.57 -5.59 -17.60
N TRP A 47 -8.31 -6.18 -18.53
CA TRP A 47 -9.67 -5.74 -18.90
C TRP A 47 -9.71 -4.28 -19.35
N ALA A 48 -8.66 -3.85 -20.06
CA ALA A 48 -8.49 -2.48 -20.55
C ALA A 48 -8.46 -1.44 -19.43
N GLN A 49 -7.96 -1.84 -18.24
CA GLN A 49 -7.82 -0.96 -17.10
C GLN A 49 -6.41 -1.05 -16.52
N ASP A 50 -5.97 0.04 -15.92
CA ASP A 50 -4.73 0.04 -15.14
C ASP A 50 -4.94 -0.80 -13.90
N MET A 51 -4.10 -1.80 -13.70
CA MET A 51 -4.26 -2.78 -12.63
C MET A 51 -3.00 -2.87 -11.78
N ALA A 52 -3.19 -2.88 -10.47
CA ALA A 52 -2.13 -3.18 -9.52
C ALA A 52 -2.42 -4.53 -8.87
N THR A 53 -1.38 -5.34 -8.71
CA THR A 53 -1.46 -6.63 -8.03
C THR A 53 -0.52 -6.58 -6.84
N ILE A 54 -1.01 -6.98 -5.68
CA ILE A 54 -0.20 -7.09 -4.47
C ILE A 54 -0.26 -8.52 -3.95
N TYR A 55 0.84 -8.97 -3.34
CA TYR A 55 0.95 -10.31 -2.77
C TYR A 55 1.11 -10.17 -1.26
N ILE A 56 0.13 -10.63 -0.51
CA ILE A 56 0.05 -10.44 0.94
C ILE A 56 0.03 -11.80 1.62
N ARG A 57 0.91 -11.98 2.61
CA ARG A 57 0.86 -13.20 3.44
C ARG A 57 -0.40 -13.18 4.27
N PRO A 58 -1.13 -14.32 4.37
CA PRO A 58 -2.45 -14.34 5.03
C PRO A 58 -2.43 -14.00 6.51
N GLN A 59 -1.30 -14.13 7.19
CA GLN A 59 -1.19 -13.82 8.61
C GLN A 59 -1.02 -12.33 8.90
N ARG A 60 -0.82 -11.48 7.89
CA ARG A 60 -0.62 -10.04 8.11
C ARG A 60 -1.91 -9.36 8.59
N TYR A 61 -1.77 -8.44 9.54
CA TYR A 61 -2.91 -7.76 10.16
C TYR A 61 -3.77 -6.98 9.16
N THR A 62 -3.15 -6.42 8.13
CA THR A 62 -3.83 -5.64 7.10
C THR A 62 -4.88 -6.45 6.33
N VAL A 63 -4.73 -7.79 6.28
CA VAL A 63 -5.65 -8.67 5.56
C VAL A 63 -7.09 -8.47 6.02
N LYS A 64 -7.31 -8.29 7.32
CA LYS A 64 -8.67 -8.10 7.85
C LYS A 64 -9.34 -6.85 7.24
N TYR A 65 -8.57 -5.78 7.07
CA TYR A 65 -9.10 -4.56 6.45
C TYR A 65 -9.30 -4.71 4.96
N LEU A 66 -8.39 -5.44 4.29
CA LEU A 66 -8.52 -5.72 2.85
C LEU A 66 -9.77 -6.56 2.56
N GLU A 67 -10.14 -7.46 3.46
CA GLU A 67 -11.35 -8.26 3.31
C GLU A 67 -12.63 -7.45 3.56
N GLU A 68 -12.59 -6.53 4.50
CA GLU A 68 -13.75 -5.71 4.88
C GLU A 68 -14.03 -4.57 3.90
N GLN A 69 -12.99 -4.04 3.24
CA GLN A 69 -13.08 -2.82 2.43
C GLN A 69 -12.95 -3.12 0.95
N ASP A 70 -13.62 -2.31 0.13
CA ASP A 70 -13.54 -2.43 -1.33
C ASP A 70 -12.32 -1.71 -1.92
N TYR A 71 -11.69 -0.85 -1.15
CA TYR A 71 -10.58 -0.01 -1.60
C TYR A 71 -9.37 -0.15 -0.69
N PHE A 72 -8.20 0.06 -1.28
CA PHE A 72 -6.95 0.16 -0.54
C PHE A 72 -6.02 1.11 -1.28
N THR A 73 -4.95 1.55 -0.63
CA THR A 73 -3.93 2.37 -1.29
C THR A 73 -2.60 1.64 -1.32
N ILE A 74 -1.83 1.95 -2.36
CA ILE A 74 -0.42 1.59 -2.46
C ILE A 74 0.33 2.91 -2.51
N SER A 75 1.28 3.12 -1.61
CA SER A 75 1.99 4.40 -1.54
C SER A 75 3.49 4.20 -1.42
N VAL A 76 4.23 5.10 -2.07
CA VAL A 76 5.69 5.10 -2.11
C VAL A 76 6.19 6.44 -1.58
N TYR A 77 7.34 6.44 -0.93
CA TYR A 77 7.85 7.58 -0.17
C TYR A 77 9.21 8.03 -0.67
N PRO A 78 9.62 9.28 -0.36
CA PRO A 78 10.97 9.72 -0.66
C PRO A 78 12.01 8.79 -0.02
N PRO A 79 13.17 8.57 -0.65
CA PRO A 79 14.17 7.62 -0.16
C PRO A 79 14.64 7.87 1.27
N GLU A 80 14.69 9.13 1.70
CA GLU A 80 15.11 9.50 3.05
C GLU A 80 14.16 9.01 4.15
N LEU A 81 12.92 8.65 3.80
CA LEU A 81 11.93 8.15 4.74
C LEU A 81 11.87 6.62 4.80
N LYS A 82 12.59 5.93 3.91
CA LYS A 82 12.49 4.47 3.77
C LYS A 82 12.76 3.74 5.10
N LYS A 83 13.84 4.07 5.76
CA LYS A 83 14.24 3.44 7.03
C LYS A 83 13.22 3.68 8.13
N GLN A 84 12.78 4.92 8.27
CA GLN A 84 11.81 5.33 9.28
C GLN A 84 10.48 4.61 9.11
N ILE A 85 9.98 4.54 7.89
CA ILE A 85 8.67 3.97 7.60
C ILE A 85 8.72 2.44 7.62
N HIS A 86 9.62 1.85 6.87
CA HIS A 86 9.64 0.40 6.69
C HIS A 86 10.32 -0.34 7.84
N GLY A 87 11.10 0.37 8.64
CA GLY A 87 11.60 -0.17 9.89
C GLY A 87 10.49 -0.49 10.88
N VAL A 88 9.40 0.26 10.82
CA VAL A 88 8.20 0.02 11.64
C VAL A 88 7.21 -0.87 10.88
N CYS A 89 6.79 -0.42 9.70
CA CYS A 89 5.69 -1.06 8.96
C CYS A 89 6.03 -2.44 8.41
N GLY A 90 7.31 -2.71 8.18
CA GLY A 90 7.77 -4.00 7.70
C GLY A 90 8.06 -5.03 8.79
N SER A 91 8.25 -4.59 10.04
CA SER A 91 8.68 -5.47 11.14
C SER A 91 7.67 -5.62 12.26
N LYS A 92 6.73 -4.68 12.40
CA LYS A 92 5.76 -4.68 13.51
C LYS A 92 4.36 -4.98 13.01
N SER A 93 3.51 -5.51 13.91
CA SER A 93 2.11 -5.79 13.59
C SER A 93 1.21 -4.66 14.10
N GLY A 94 0.20 -4.32 13.32
CA GLY A 94 -0.84 -3.39 13.76
C GLY A 94 -1.65 -3.90 14.94
N ARG A 95 -1.56 -5.21 15.23
CA ARG A 95 -2.17 -5.77 16.45
C ARG A 95 -1.50 -5.26 17.71
N ASP A 96 -0.21 -4.90 17.61
CA ASP A 96 0.61 -4.56 18.77
C ASP A 96 0.86 -3.07 18.91
N THR A 97 0.73 -2.29 17.82
CA THR A 97 1.08 -0.88 17.84
C THR A 97 0.37 -0.11 16.75
N ASP A 98 0.21 1.20 16.94
CA ASP A 98 -0.21 2.14 15.91
C ASP A 98 1.00 2.45 15.02
N LYS A 99 1.12 1.73 13.92
CA LYS A 99 2.28 1.80 13.04
C LYS A 99 2.47 3.17 12.40
N ALA A 100 1.38 3.82 12.02
CA ALA A 100 1.45 5.15 11.40
C ALA A 100 2.04 6.17 12.36
N LYS A 101 1.55 6.17 13.60
CA LYS A 101 2.05 7.07 14.65
C LYS A 101 3.52 6.78 14.97
N GLU A 102 3.86 5.51 15.10
CA GLU A 102 5.24 5.12 15.43
C GLU A 102 6.20 5.43 14.28
N ALA A 103 5.78 5.27 13.04
CA ALA A 103 6.59 5.61 11.87
C ALA A 103 6.64 7.12 11.59
N GLY A 104 5.82 7.91 12.27
CA GLY A 104 5.81 9.36 12.09
C GLY A 104 5.15 9.82 10.79
N ILE A 105 4.16 9.08 10.30
CA ILE A 105 3.43 9.43 9.08
C ILE A 105 1.98 9.81 9.42
N THR A 106 1.43 10.72 8.62
CA THR A 106 0.16 11.39 8.90
C THR A 106 -0.94 10.84 7.99
N PRO A 107 -1.97 10.16 8.54
CA PRO A 107 -3.05 9.62 7.72
C PRO A 107 -3.94 10.72 7.15
N VAL A 108 -4.40 10.50 5.92
CA VAL A 108 -5.33 11.37 5.21
C VAL A 108 -6.52 10.51 4.76
N PHE A 109 -7.74 11.02 4.95
CA PHE A 109 -8.97 10.27 4.71
C PHE A 109 -9.88 10.92 3.67
N ASP A 110 -9.33 11.68 2.74
CA ASP A 110 -10.11 12.38 1.71
C ASP A 110 -10.32 11.57 0.44
N GLU A 111 -9.90 10.30 0.43
CA GLU A 111 -10.09 9.38 -0.67
C GLU A 111 -10.84 8.12 -0.21
N LYS A 112 -11.03 7.17 -1.12
CA LYS A 112 -11.78 5.93 -0.86
C LYS A 112 -11.08 5.01 0.14
N ALA A 113 -9.79 5.19 0.36
CA ALA A 113 -9.01 4.47 1.36
C ALA A 113 -7.96 5.41 1.94
N PRO A 114 -7.46 5.14 3.15
CA PRO A 114 -6.46 6.01 3.77
C PRO A 114 -5.12 5.97 3.03
N TYR A 115 -4.43 7.10 3.05
CA TYR A 115 -3.05 7.19 2.60
C TYR A 115 -2.32 8.18 3.52
N PHE A 116 -1.05 8.44 3.26
CA PHE A 116 -0.27 9.28 4.15
C PHE A 116 0.30 10.49 3.41
N LYS A 117 0.24 11.63 4.07
CA LYS A 117 0.64 12.92 3.55
C LYS A 117 2.08 12.94 3.03
N GLU A 118 2.97 12.16 3.63
CA GLU A 118 4.40 12.12 3.31
C GLU A 118 4.73 11.35 2.02
N ALA A 119 3.76 10.67 1.42
CA ALA A 119 3.99 9.89 0.22
C ALA A 119 4.34 10.76 -0.99
N LYS A 120 5.20 10.26 -1.87
CA LYS A 120 5.48 10.90 -3.15
C LYS A 120 4.57 10.39 -4.26
N LEU A 121 4.01 9.19 -4.10
CA LEU A 121 3.09 8.57 -5.05
C LEU A 121 2.07 7.77 -4.28
N VAL A 122 0.79 7.92 -4.64
CA VAL A 122 -0.30 7.15 -4.04
C VAL A 122 -1.16 6.58 -5.17
N LEU A 123 -1.38 5.26 -5.13
CA LEU A 123 -2.35 4.58 -6.00
C LEU A 123 -3.57 4.26 -5.15
N VAL A 124 -4.72 4.81 -5.53
CA VAL A 124 -6.00 4.47 -4.89
C VAL A 124 -6.61 3.34 -5.71
N CYS A 125 -6.76 2.18 -5.09
CA CYS A 125 -7.12 0.95 -5.79
C CYS A 125 -8.48 0.43 -5.34
N ARG A 126 -9.31 0.02 -6.30
CA ARG A 126 -10.55 -0.71 -6.03
C ARG A 126 -10.26 -2.20 -6.18
N LYS A 127 -10.60 -2.97 -5.18
CA LYS A 127 -10.41 -4.42 -5.18
C LYS A 127 -11.35 -5.06 -6.22
N VAL A 128 -10.81 -5.76 -7.19
CA VAL A 128 -11.61 -6.37 -8.27
C VAL A 128 -11.46 -7.88 -8.36
N ALA A 129 -10.41 -8.44 -7.76
CA ALA A 129 -10.19 -9.88 -7.77
C ALA A 129 -9.27 -10.27 -6.62
N LYS A 130 -9.38 -11.52 -6.20
CA LYS A 130 -8.54 -12.10 -5.17
C LYS A 130 -8.26 -13.55 -5.57
N GLY A 131 -7.02 -13.98 -5.38
CA GLY A 131 -6.63 -15.37 -5.59
C GLY A 131 -5.60 -15.79 -4.56
N GLU A 132 -5.25 -17.03 -4.56
CA GLU A 132 -4.28 -17.58 -3.61
C GLU A 132 -3.26 -18.43 -4.34
N PHE A 133 -1.99 -18.30 -3.93
CA PHE A 133 -0.96 -19.24 -4.34
C PHE A 133 -0.96 -20.40 -3.34
N LYS A 134 -0.82 -21.61 -3.85
CA LYS A 134 -0.67 -22.78 -3.01
C LYS A 134 0.80 -22.95 -2.66
N PRO A 135 1.12 -23.31 -1.40
CA PRO A 135 2.52 -23.42 -0.98
C PRO A 135 3.35 -24.40 -1.81
N GLU A 136 2.71 -25.42 -2.39
CA GLU A 136 3.39 -26.44 -3.21
C GLU A 136 3.68 -26.00 -4.65
N GLN A 137 3.31 -24.80 -5.01
CA GLN A 137 3.59 -24.22 -6.32
C GLN A 137 4.79 -23.25 -6.22
#